data_1b05d6e14ae1c2eeb0641e3962989702
#
_entry.id   1b05d6e14ae1c2eeb0641e3962989702
#
_cell.length_a   1.000
_cell.length_b   1.000
_cell.length_c   1.000
_cell.angle_alpha   90.00
_cell.angle_beta   90.00
_cell.angle_gamma   90.00
#
_symmetry.space_group_name_H-M   'P 1'
#
loop_
_entity.id
_entity.type
_entity.pdbx_description
1 polymer ?
#
loop_
_entity_poly.entity_id
_entity_poly.type
_entity_poly.pdbx_seq_one_letter_code
_entity_poly.pdbx_strand_id
1 'polypeptide(L)'
;MDLELERRVRFGPDFARRLGLLVASRSPGGRAFGGAGRGLDAGHELEALRAWREGDDPRRHDWAASARAGEPIARVVRGESSPERLVLLDASLSMAVGRPGKLQLAAELAAFATAEALHAGGRVHLRACGARERDVLLAGRQELPRALHFLEAVEAEGRLEASMLARRLVEQGEAWVLGDWTTIEPAALCAHRPRGGLRAVLVLAPEERDPSPADGVRWVDPETGERRAARVDFASKQAYQASLARELELRARSFACARSSFVACGSDEPFERVARRVGGA
;
A
#
# COMPACT_ATOMS: atom_id res chain seq x y z
N MET A 1 16.15 26.85 -14.94
CA MET A 1 14.74 26.43 -14.87
C MET A 1 14.63 25.68 -13.58
N ASP A 2 14.13 26.37 -12.56
CA ASP A 2 13.90 25.75 -11.26
C ASP A 2 12.85 24.66 -11.45
N LEU A 3 13.19 23.44 -11.05
CA LEU A 3 12.22 22.34 -10.97
C LEU A 3 11.20 22.75 -9.93
N GLU A 4 10.02 23.24 -10.37
CA GLU A 4 8.86 23.33 -9.50
C GLU A 4 8.47 21.91 -9.10
N LEU A 5 8.92 21.51 -7.93
CA LEU A 5 8.62 20.21 -7.36
C LEU A 5 7.21 20.22 -6.77
N GLU A 6 6.38 19.30 -7.21
CA GLU A 6 5.04 19.10 -6.62
C GLU A 6 5.16 18.30 -5.32
N ARG A 7 5.43 19.02 -4.22
CA ARG A 7 5.73 18.40 -2.91
C ARG A 7 4.51 18.01 -2.11
N ARG A 8 3.32 18.45 -2.49
CA ARG A 8 2.11 18.28 -1.67
C ARG A 8 1.02 17.55 -2.43
N VAL A 9 0.31 16.72 -1.70
CA VAL A 9 -0.88 16.02 -2.17
C VAL A 9 -2.09 16.95 -2.14
N ARG A 10 -2.94 16.88 -3.16
CA ARG A 10 -4.22 17.58 -3.19
C ARG A 10 -5.28 16.67 -3.77
N PHE A 11 -6.29 16.35 -2.99
CA PHE A 11 -7.44 15.63 -3.50
C PHE A 11 -8.46 16.62 -4.07
N GLY A 12 -8.86 16.38 -5.32
CA GLY A 12 -9.94 17.17 -5.93
C GLY A 12 -11.29 16.93 -5.22
N PRO A 13 -12.26 17.85 -5.38
CA PRO A 13 -13.55 17.80 -4.67
C PRO A 13 -14.32 16.50 -4.89
N ASP A 14 -14.15 15.86 -6.03
CA ASP A 14 -14.83 14.61 -6.39
C ASP A 14 -14.05 13.34 -6.00
N PHE A 15 -12.83 13.48 -5.47
CA PHE A 15 -11.95 12.33 -5.23
C PHE A 15 -12.58 11.32 -4.26
N ALA A 16 -13.10 11.78 -3.12
CA ALA A 16 -13.71 10.92 -2.13
C ALA A 16 -14.92 10.14 -2.71
N ARG A 17 -15.71 10.76 -3.57
CA ARG A 17 -16.84 10.13 -4.26
C ARG A 17 -16.35 9.07 -5.27
N ARG A 18 -15.35 9.40 -6.09
CA ARG A 18 -14.73 8.47 -7.06
C ARG A 18 -14.11 7.27 -6.36
N LEU A 19 -13.40 7.52 -5.26
CA LEU A 19 -12.81 6.49 -4.41
C LEU A 19 -13.87 5.56 -3.84
N GLY A 20 -14.96 6.10 -3.29
CA GLY A 20 -16.07 5.33 -2.76
C GLY A 20 -16.75 4.44 -3.80
N LEU A 21 -16.98 4.94 -5.01
CA LEU A 21 -17.52 4.17 -6.13
C LEU A 21 -16.58 3.03 -6.55
N LEU A 22 -15.27 3.30 -6.60
CA LEU A 22 -14.27 2.30 -6.97
C LEU A 22 -14.22 1.17 -5.94
N VAL A 23 -14.21 1.49 -4.64
CA VAL A 23 -14.21 0.49 -3.56
C VAL A 23 -15.52 -0.31 -3.56
N ALA A 24 -16.67 0.35 -3.72
CA ALA A 24 -17.97 -0.33 -3.78
C ALA A 24 -18.09 -1.29 -4.95
N SER A 25 -17.55 -0.92 -6.12
CA SER A 25 -17.55 -1.79 -7.32
C SER A 25 -16.73 -3.08 -7.15
N ARG A 26 -15.84 -3.11 -6.18
CA ARG A 26 -14.98 -4.25 -5.88
C ARG A 26 -15.49 -5.14 -4.74
N SER A 27 -16.56 -4.74 -4.09
CA SER A 27 -17.23 -5.50 -3.04
C SER A 27 -18.49 -6.22 -3.53
N PRO A 28 -18.41 -7.20 -4.45
CA PRO A 28 -19.50 -8.11 -4.69
C PRO A 28 -19.30 -9.29 -3.74
N GLY A 29 -19.90 -9.23 -2.55
CA GLY A 29 -19.96 -10.37 -1.63
C GLY A 29 -18.61 -10.91 -1.18
N GLY A 30 -18.05 -10.32 -0.12
CA GLY A 30 -17.19 -11.03 0.82
C GLY A 30 -16.07 -11.89 0.28
N ARG A 31 -15.06 -11.34 -0.39
CA ARG A 31 -13.75 -11.97 -0.36
C ARG A 31 -13.03 -11.44 0.87
N ALA A 32 -13.09 -12.21 1.95
CA ALA A 32 -12.26 -12.02 3.12
C ALA A 32 -10.79 -11.96 2.67
N PHE A 33 -10.12 -10.89 3.06
CA PHE A 33 -8.67 -10.79 2.98
C PHE A 33 -8.07 -11.89 3.85
N GLY A 34 -7.23 -12.71 3.25
CA GLY A 34 -6.46 -13.75 3.95
C GLY A 34 -7.08 -15.14 3.89
N GLY A 35 -6.53 -15.98 2.99
CA GLY A 35 -6.61 -17.44 3.05
C GLY A 35 -7.96 -18.06 2.80
N ALA A 36 -8.01 -18.92 1.79
CA ALA A 36 -9.12 -19.78 1.42
C ALA A 36 -10.13 -20.08 2.54
N GLY A 37 -11.25 -19.38 2.54
CA GLY A 37 -12.40 -19.65 3.39
C GLY A 37 -13.66 -19.34 2.61
N ARG A 38 -14.37 -20.39 2.20
CA ARG A 38 -15.67 -20.33 1.55
C ARG A 38 -16.65 -19.56 2.39
N GLY A 39 -17.46 -18.70 1.71
CA GLY A 39 -18.56 -18.01 2.35
C GLY A 39 -19.55 -18.96 3.00
N LEU A 40 -20.10 -18.46 4.05
CA LEU A 40 -21.46 -18.52 4.54
C LEU A 40 -21.43 -18.07 6.00
N ASP A 41 -22.18 -17.05 6.31
CA ASP A 41 -22.38 -16.46 7.62
C ASP A 41 -21.09 -15.96 8.32
N ALA A 42 -21.14 -14.78 8.87
CA ALA A 42 -20.18 -14.25 9.84
C ALA A 42 -20.12 -15.19 11.07
N GLY A 43 -19.67 -16.42 10.85
CA GLY A 43 -19.43 -17.46 11.82
C GLY A 43 -18.10 -17.17 12.47
N HIS A 44 -18.13 -16.76 13.72
CA HIS A 44 -16.97 -16.80 14.59
C HIS A 44 -16.41 -18.23 14.57
N GLU A 45 -15.23 -18.41 13.98
CA GLU A 45 -14.56 -19.70 13.96
C GLU A 45 -14.31 -20.14 15.41
N LEU A 46 -14.93 -21.23 15.82
CA LEU A 46 -14.81 -21.77 17.17
C LEU A 46 -13.37 -22.25 17.35
N GLU A 47 -12.59 -21.56 18.18
CA GLU A 47 -11.21 -21.92 18.46
C GLU A 47 -11.12 -23.01 19.54
N ALA A 48 -11.94 -22.89 20.59
CA ALA A 48 -11.99 -23.82 21.68
C ALA A 48 -13.30 -23.70 22.49
N LEU A 49 -13.56 -24.74 23.26
CA LEU A 49 -14.54 -24.72 24.35
C LEU A 49 -13.80 -24.67 25.68
N ARG A 50 -14.21 -23.84 26.62
CA ARG A 50 -13.65 -23.81 27.97
C ARG A 50 -14.75 -23.65 29.02
N ALA A 51 -14.42 -23.98 30.24
CA ALA A 51 -15.32 -23.69 31.34
C ALA A 51 -15.65 -22.19 31.46
N TRP A 52 -16.88 -21.90 31.71
CA TRP A 52 -17.40 -20.54 31.93
C TRP A 52 -16.68 -19.87 33.11
N ARG A 53 -16.41 -18.59 33.00
CA ARG A 53 -15.85 -17.76 34.07
C ARG A 53 -16.75 -16.58 34.35
N GLU A 54 -16.71 -16.12 35.58
CA GLU A 54 -17.40 -14.89 35.96
C GLU A 54 -16.84 -13.70 35.14
N GLY A 55 -17.77 -12.95 34.53
CA GLY A 55 -17.41 -11.85 33.57
C GLY A 55 -17.42 -12.24 32.12
N ASP A 56 -17.64 -13.50 31.75
CA ASP A 56 -17.79 -13.90 30.35
C ASP A 56 -19.08 -13.32 29.73
N ASP A 57 -19.02 -12.94 28.46
CA ASP A 57 -20.18 -12.45 27.69
C ASP A 57 -21.23 -13.57 27.55
N PRO A 58 -22.47 -13.39 28.03
CA PRO A 58 -23.56 -14.39 27.95
C PRO A 58 -23.81 -14.90 26.52
N ARG A 59 -23.53 -14.10 25.50
CA ARG A 59 -23.65 -14.50 24.07
C ARG A 59 -22.69 -15.58 23.65
N ARG A 60 -21.63 -15.81 24.43
CA ARG A 60 -20.63 -16.85 24.19
C ARG A 60 -20.91 -18.16 24.88
N HIS A 61 -22.02 -18.27 25.59
CA HIS A 61 -22.42 -19.49 26.24
C HIS A 61 -22.84 -20.56 25.22
N ASP A 62 -22.20 -21.73 25.26
CA ASP A 62 -22.60 -22.87 24.43
C ASP A 62 -23.51 -23.80 25.18
N TRP A 63 -24.81 -23.64 24.96
CA TRP A 63 -25.84 -24.43 25.65
C TRP A 63 -25.73 -25.93 25.38
N ALA A 64 -25.37 -26.31 24.14
CA ALA A 64 -25.24 -27.69 23.73
C ALA A 64 -23.98 -28.37 24.33
N ALA A 65 -22.89 -27.66 24.43
CA ALA A 65 -21.68 -28.15 25.09
C ALA A 65 -21.85 -28.21 26.59
N SER A 66 -22.51 -27.20 27.20
CA SER A 66 -22.83 -27.17 28.63
C SER A 66 -23.72 -28.32 29.04
N ALA A 67 -24.76 -28.63 28.27
CA ALA A 67 -25.65 -29.75 28.53
C ALA A 67 -24.94 -31.11 28.49
N ARG A 68 -23.94 -31.25 27.62
CA ARG A 68 -23.12 -32.48 27.52
C ARG A 68 -22.05 -32.58 28.60
N ALA A 69 -21.46 -31.45 28.98
CA ALA A 69 -20.43 -31.41 30.01
C ALA A 69 -20.95 -31.40 31.44
N GLY A 70 -22.22 -31.06 31.66
CA GLY A 70 -22.81 -30.89 32.99
C GLY A 70 -22.34 -29.62 33.73
N GLU A 71 -21.62 -28.73 33.05
CA GLU A 71 -21.14 -27.47 33.58
C GLU A 71 -21.22 -26.35 32.51
N PRO A 72 -21.30 -25.09 32.91
CA PRO A 72 -21.36 -23.99 31.96
C PRO A 72 -20.08 -23.90 31.09
N ILE A 73 -20.23 -23.93 29.75
CA ILE A 73 -19.14 -23.87 28.76
C ILE A 73 -19.26 -22.58 27.95
N ALA A 74 -18.15 -21.87 27.82
CA ALA A 74 -18.01 -20.73 26.95
C ALA A 74 -17.33 -21.11 25.65
N ARG A 75 -17.85 -20.59 24.54
CA ARG A 75 -17.17 -20.62 23.25
C ARG A 75 -16.00 -19.63 23.28
N VAL A 76 -14.81 -20.12 23.14
CA VAL A 76 -13.67 -19.29 22.77
C VAL A 76 -13.71 -19.19 21.27
N VAL A 77 -14.29 -18.10 20.79
CA VAL A 77 -14.19 -17.74 19.37
C VAL A 77 -12.81 -17.15 19.16
N ARG A 78 -12.13 -17.62 18.16
CA ARG A 78 -10.96 -16.92 17.63
C ARG A 78 -11.42 -15.52 17.39
N GLY A 79 -10.93 -14.57 18.18
CA GLY A 79 -11.19 -13.17 17.90
C GLY A 79 -10.76 -12.99 16.45
N GLU A 80 -11.71 -12.64 15.56
CA GLU A 80 -11.33 -12.13 14.26
C GLU A 80 -10.37 -10.98 14.56
N SER A 81 -9.08 -11.24 14.46
CA SER A 81 -8.14 -10.14 14.34
C SER A 81 -8.56 -9.47 13.06
N SER A 82 -9.30 -8.35 13.22
CA SER A 82 -9.71 -7.56 12.07
C SER A 82 -8.54 -7.48 11.13
N PRO A 83 -8.71 -7.82 9.84
CA PRO A 83 -7.59 -7.89 8.92
C PRO A 83 -6.79 -6.59 9.02
N GLU A 84 -5.54 -6.72 9.37
CA GLU A 84 -4.66 -5.57 9.57
C GLU A 84 -3.91 -5.30 8.27
N ARG A 85 -3.99 -4.08 7.79
CA ARG A 85 -3.25 -3.65 6.60
C ARG A 85 -2.28 -2.55 6.97
N LEU A 86 -1.03 -2.73 6.57
CA LEU A 86 -0.03 -1.68 6.58
C LEU A 86 0.03 -1.02 5.22
N VAL A 87 -0.10 0.29 5.17
CA VAL A 87 0.08 1.10 3.96
C VAL A 87 1.27 2.03 4.18
N LEU A 88 2.36 1.76 3.46
CA LEU A 88 3.59 2.55 3.49
C LEU A 88 3.62 3.44 2.23
N LEU A 89 3.59 4.75 2.45
CA LEU A 89 3.76 5.76 1.41
C LEU A 89 5.17 6.34 1.49
N ASP A 90 5.90 6.22 0.40
CA ASP A 90 7.16 6.94 0.21
C ASP A 90 6.87 8.44 0.07
N ALA A 91 7.46 9.23 0.94
CA ALA A 91 7.38 10.69 0.93
C ALA A 91 8.78 11.33 0.84
N SER A 92 9.74 10.62 0.22
CA SER A 92 11.06 11.17 -0.08
C SER A 92 10.99 12.29 -1.13
N LEU A 93 12.02 13.09 -1.21
CA LEU A 93 12.05 14.24 -2.11
C LEU A 93 11.99 13.85 -3.60
N SER A 94 12.44 12.63 -3.94
CA SER A 94 12.31 12.08 -5.30
C SER A 94 10.84 11.91 -5.74
N MET A 95 9.91 11.74 -4.79
CA MET A 95 8.48 11.64 -5.07
C MET A 95 7.85 12.93 -5.60
N ALA A 96 8.51 14.07 -5.41
CA ALA A 96 8.08 15.35 -5.98
C ALA A 96 8.48 15.55 -7.45
N VAL A 97 9.23 14.61 -8.04
CA VAL A 97 9.68 14.67 -9.43
C VAL A 97 8.55 14.27 -10.37
N GLY A 98 8.52 14.93 -11.54
CA GLY A 98 7.55 14.67 -12.61
C GLY A 98 6.37 15.65 -12.63
N ARG A 99 5.62 15.64 -13.73
CA ARG A 99 4.37 16.41 -13.90
C ARG A 99 3.32 15.51 -14.57
N PRO A 100 2.33 15.02 -13.78
CA PRO A 100 2.12 15.22 -12.33
C PRO A 100 3.20 14.53 -11.48
N GLY A 101 3.43 15.06 -10.27
CA GLY A 101 4.40 14.48 -9.32
C GLY A 101 4.01 13.07 -8.89
N LYS A 102 5.00 12.23 -8.65
CA LYS A 102 4.80 10.82 -8.26
C LYS A 102 4.01 10.69 -6.95
N LEU A 103 4.21 11.62 -6.01
CA LEU A 103 3.55 11.61 -4.70
C LEU A 103 2.02 11.67 -4.82
N GLN A 104 1.48 12.42 -5.79
CA GLN A 104 0.04 12.56 -5.97
C GLN A 104 -0.61 11.19 -6.24
N LEU A 105 -0.16 10.46 -7.25
CA LEU A 105 -0.71 9.15 -7.59
C LEU A 105 -0.46 8.12 -6.47
N ALA A 106 0.72 8.12 -5.85
CA ALA A 106 1.03 7.24 -4.75
C ALA A 106 0.09 7.46 -3.54
N ALA A 107 -0.24 8.72 -3.21
CA ALA A 107 -1.19 9.05 -2.16
C ALA A 107 -2.63 8.68 -2.52
N GLU A 108 -3.05 8.83 -3.77
CA GLU A 108 -4.35 8.35 -4.25
C GLU A 108 -4.48 6.83 -4.12
N LEU A 109 -3.42 6.08 -4.44
CA LEU A 109 -3.36 4.63 -4.26
C LEU A 109 -3.31 4.23 -2.78
N ALA A 110 -2.63 5.02 -1.92
CA ALA A 110 -2.66 4.82 -0.47
C ALA A 110 -4.06 5.03 0.10
N ALA A 111 -4.77 6.07 -0.36
CA ALA A 111 -6.17 6.29 -0.01
C ALA A 111 -7.06 5.13 -0.45
N PHE A 112 -6.83 4.58 -1.65
CA PHE A 112 -7.57 3.41 -2.16
C PHE A 112 -7.32 2.17 -1.29
N ALA A 113 -6.06 1.83 -1.03
CA ALA A 113 -5.70 0.68 -0.18
C ALA A 113 -6.30 0.80 1.22
N THR A 114 -6.28 2.02 1.78
CA THR A 114 -6.88 2.33 3.08
C THR A 114 -8.40 2.18 3.04
N ALA A 115 -9.07 2.81 2.07
CA ALA A 115 -10.53 2.76 1.95
C ALA A 115 -11.04 1.33 1.74
N GLU A 116 -10.36 0.53 0.93
CA GLU A 116 -10.71 -0.88 0.68
C GLU A 116 -10.66 -1.70 1.98
N ALA A 117 -9.59 -1.56 2.78
CA ALA A 117 -9.46 -2.28 4.04
C ALA A 117 -10.50 -1.81 5.09
N LEU A 118 -10.71 -0.50 5.24
CA LEU A 118 -11.72 0.05 6.14
C LEU A 118 -13.14 -0.35 5.72
N HIS A 119 -13.38 -0.46 4.41
CA HIS A 119 -14.67 -0.92 3.88
C HIS A 119 -14.93 -2.39 4.20
N ALA A 120 -13.90 -3.22 4.22
CA ALA A 120 -13.95 -4.62 4.63
C ALA A 120 -14.00 -4.82 6.15
N GLY A 121 -14.07 -3.75 6.94
CA GLY A 121 -14.09 -3.81 8.41
C GLY A 121 -12.70 -4.01 9.04
N GLY A 122 -11.63 -3.89 8.25
CA GLY A 122 -10.26 -4.03 8.70
C GLY A 122 -9.72 -2.82 9.45
N ARG A 123 -8.52 -2.99 10.01
CA ARG A 123 -7.69 -1.94 10.61
C ARG A 123 -6.57 -1.58 9.66
N VAL A 124 -6.22 -0.30 9.60
CA VAL A 124 -5.14 0.18 8.73
C VAL A 124 -4.13 0.97 9.53
N HIS A 125 -2.88 0.62 9.38
CA HIS A 125 -1.76 1.44 9.80
C HIS A 125 -1.23 2.17 8.56
N LEU A 126 -1.59 3.43 8.42
CA LEU A 126 -1.15 4.28 7.30
C LEU A 126 0.07 5.07 7.74
N ARG A 127 1.17 4.95 7.01
CA ARG A 127 2.45 5.59 7.28
C ARG A 127 3.00 6.31 6.07
N ALA A 128 3.56 7.49 6.29
CA ALA A 128 4.35 8.22 5.31
C ALA A 128 5.81 8.27 5.78
N CYS A 129 6.72 7.84 4.92
CA CYS A 129 8.15 7.72 5.19
C CYS A 129 8.94 8.69 4.30
N GLY A 130 9.55 9.68 4.90
CA GLY A 130 10.42 10.69 4.28
C GLY A 130 11.43 11.19 5.32
N ALA A 131 11.78 12.48 5.30
CA ALA A 131 12.64 13.06 6.34
C ALA A 131 12.02 12.93 7.73
N ARG A 132 10.70 12.96 7.79
CA ARG A 132 9.92 12.72 9.01
C ARG A 132 8.98 11.56 8.76
N GLU A 133 9.00 10.63 9.70
CA GLU A 133 8.00 9.57 9.70
C GLU A 133 6.72 10.07 10.34
N ARG A 134 5.60 9.85 9.68
CA ARG A 134 4.26 10.14 10.19
C ARG A 134 3.43 8.88 10.07
N ASP A 135 2.56 8.65 11.03
CA ASP A 135 1.66 7.50 10.99
C ASP A 135 0.32 7.79 11.64
N VAL A 136 -0.67 7.01 11.24
CA VAL A 136 -2.01 7.03 11.82
C VAL A 136 -2.59 5.63 11.80
N LEU A 137 -3.21 5.24 12.90
CA LEU A 137 -3.97 4.00 13.02
C LEU A 137 -5.46 4.30 12.81
N LEU A 138 -6.08 3.56 11.93
CA LEU A 138 -7.46 3.77 11.48
C LEU A 138 -8.27 2.47 11.63
N ALA A 139 -9.53 2.60 12.06
CA ALA A 139 -10.43 1.47 12.20
C ALA A 139 -11.87 1.89 11.88
N GLY A 140 -12.50 1.18 10.92
CA GLY A 140 -13.87 1.47 10.51
C GLY A 140 -13.97 2.57 9.45
N ARG A 141 -15.05 2.50 8.67
CA ARG A 141 -15.29 3.35 7.48
C ARG A 141 -15.34 4.84 7.78
N GLN A 142 -15.77 5.21 8.99
CA GLN A 142 -15.89 6.60 9.44
C GLN A 142 -14.52 7.31 9.52
N GLU A 143 -13.43 6.57 9.58
CA GLU A 143 -12.07 7.12 9.65
C GLU A 143 -11.49 7.51 8.27
N LEU A 144 -12.20 7.26 7.18
CA LEU A 144 -11.71 7.62 5.83
C LEU A 144 -11.41 9.13 5.67
N PRO A 145 -12.24 10.07 6.15
CA PRO A 145 -11.88 11.49 6.08
C PRO A 145 -10.57 11.82 6.80
N ARG A 146 -10.30 11.16 7.92
CA ARG A 146 -9.05 11.32 8.67
C ARG A 146 -7.85 10.80 7.89
N ALA A 147 -8.02 9.68 7.16
CA ALA A 147 -6.98 9.17 6.26
C ALA A 147 -6.66 10.15 5.13
N LEU A 148 -7.69 10.72 4.50
CA LEU A 148 -7.49 11.70 3.42
C LEU A 148 -6.80 12.96 3.93
N HIS A 149 -7.23 13.49 5.07
CA HIS A 149 -6.58 14.63 5.70
C HIS A 149 -5.11 14.35 6.07
N PHE A 150 -4.82 13.14 6.58
CA PHE A 150 -3.45 12.71 6.84
C PHE A 150 -2.60 12.73 5.57
N LEU A 151 -3.11 12.19 4.45
CA LEU A 151 -2.40 12.15 3.17
C LEU A 151 -2.18 13.55 2.57
N GLU A 152 -3.14 14.47 2.69
CA GLU A 152 -2.99 15.86 2.24
C GLU A 152 -1.95 16.63 3.07
N ALA A 153 -1.72 16.22 4.31
CA ALA A 153 -0.68 16.80 5.16
C ALA A 153 0.72 16.23 4.89
N VAL A 154 0.84 15.20 4.00
CA VAL A 154 2.14 14.65 3.60
C VAL A 154 2.80 15.60 2.61
N GLU A 155 4.08 15.84 2.85
CA GLU A 155 4.94 16.64 2.00
C GLU A 155 6.18 15.82 1.63
N ALA A 156 6.58 15.87 0.36
CA ALA A 156 7.79 15.19 -0.10
C ALA A 156 9.03 15.89 0.47
N GLU A 157 9.76 15.19 1.32
CA GLU A 157 10.96 15.72 1.97
C GLU A 157 11.97 14.63 2.34
N GLY A 158 13.26 14.96 2.28
CA GLY A 158 14.34 14.08 2.70
C GLY A 158 14.54 12.88 1.80
N ARG A 159 14.97 11.77 2.40
CA ARG A 159 15.34 10.53 1.73
C ARG A 159 14.71 9.33 2.39
N LEU A 160 14.31 8.35 1.58
CA LEU A 160 13.84 7.07 2.07
C LEU A 160 15.02 6.09 2.19
N GLU A 161 15.21 5.53 3.38
CA GLU A 161 16.20 4.48 3.61
C GLU A 161 15.56 3.09 3.56
N ALA A 162 16.22 2.16 2.85
CA ALA A 162 15.77 0.77 2.73
C ALA A 162 15.53 0.09 4.08
N SER A 163 16.40 0.40 5.05
CA SER A 163 16.30 -0.10 6.43
C SER A 163 15.02 0.33 7.14
N MET A 164 14.49 1.50 6.83
CA MET A 164 13.24 2.00 7.40
C MET A 164 12.04 1.24 6.88
N LEU A 165 11.96 0.97 5.57
CA LEU A 165 10.89 0.19 4.98
C LEU A 165 10.84 -1.24 5.54
N ALA A 166 11.97 -1.95 5.55
CA ALA A 166 12.05 -3.33 5.97
C ALA A 166 11.63 -3.53 7.45
N ARG A 167 12.05 -2.62 8.35
CA ARG A 167 11.71 -2.68 9.78
C ARG A 167 10.23 -2.42 10.08
N ARG A 168 9.48 -1.89 9.12
CA ARG A 168 8.08 -1.47 9.31
C ARG A 168 7.08 -2.47 8.77
N LEU A 169 7.54 -3.47 8.03
CA LEU A 169 6.67 -4.55 7.58
C LEU A 169 6.24 -5.39 8.78
N VAL A 170 4.94 -5.48 8.99
CA VAL A 170 4.33 -6.20 10.12
C VAL A 170 4.28 -7.68 9.79
N GLU A 171 4.56 -8.53 10.76
CA GLU A 171 4.53 -9.99 10.56
C GLU A 171 3.13 -10.52 10.20
N GLN A 172 2.08 -9.82 10.63
CA GLN A 172 0.68 -10.21 10.41
C GLN A 172 -0.02 -9.17 9.52
N GLY A 173 -1.02 -9.62 8.76
CA GLY A 173 -1.78 -8.77 7.88
C GLY A 173 -1.22 -8.69 6.46
N GLU A 174 -1.63 -7.68 5.71
CA GLU A 174 -1.18 -7.37 4.35
C GLU A 174 -0.42 -6.04 4.35
N ALA A 175 0.61 -5.91 3.54
CA ALA A 175 1.33 -4.65 3.37
C ALA A 175 1.24 -4.14 1.93
N TRP A 176 1.07 -2.82 1.81
CA TRP A 176 1.20 -2.08 0.56
C TRP A 176 2.38 -1.12 0.68
N VAL A 177 3.29 -1.17 -0.27
CA VAL A 177 4.45 -0.26 -0.37
C VAL A 177 4.30 0.53 -1.66
N LEU A 178 4.14 1.84 -1.53
CA LEU A 178 3.80 2.75 -2.62
C LEU A 178 4.86 3.84 -2.72
N GLY A 179 5.54 3.97 -3.86
CA GLY A 179 6.52 5.04 -4.02
C GLY A 179 7.56 4.81 -5.10
N ASP A 180 8.64 5.55 -4.99
CA ASP A 180 9.83 5.46 -5.84
C ASP A 180 10.99 4.83 -5.06
N TRP A 181 10.91 3.56 -4.85
CA TRP A 181 11.91 2.77 -4.13
C TRP A 181 12.84 2.00 -5.09
N THR A 182 13.25 2.64 -6.20
CA THR A 182 14.13 2.05 -7.22
C THR A 182 15.48 1.64 -6.66
N THR A 183 15.97 2.32 -5.63
CA THR A 183 17.24 2.01 -4.95
C THR A 183 17.14 0.85 -3.96
N ILE A 184 15.92 0.35 -3.70
CA ILE A 184 15.68 -0.74 -2.74
C ILE A 184 15.58 -2.06 -3.47
N GLU A 185 16.41 -3.02 -3.07
CA GLU A 185 16.38 -4.35 -3.64
C GLU A 185 15.09 -5.09 -3.29
N PRO A 186 14.39 -5.70 -4.28
CA PRO A 186 13.18 -6.46 -4.04
C PRO A 186 13.33 -7.54 -2.95
N ALA A 187 14.49 -8.18 -2.88
CA ALA A 187 14.78 -9.20 -1.88
C ALA A 187 14.69 -8.65 -0.44
N ALA A 188 15.10 -7.41 -0.20
CA ALA A 188 15.01 -6.78 1.11
C ALA A 188 13.55 -6.58 1.56
N LEU A 189 12.65 -6.20 0.64
CA LEU A 189 11.22 -6.08 0.92
C LEU A 189 10.56 -7.46 1.12
N CYS A 190 10.90 -8.41 0.25
CA CYS A 190 10.33 -9.76 0.29
C CYS A 190 10.74 -10.56 1.53
N ALA A 191 11.95 -10.33 2.05
CA ALA A 191 12.45 -10.99 3.28
C ALA A 191 11.60 -10.64 4.51
N HIS A 192 10.98 -9.47 4.52
CA HIS A 192 10.16 -8.98 5.63
C HIS A 192 8.66 -8.96 5.27
N ARG A 193 8.25 -9.66 4.22
CA ARG A 193 6.85 -9.67 3.80
C ARG A 193 5.94 -10.19 4.91
N PRO A 194 4.78 -9.57 5.14
CA PRO A 194 3.81 -10.06 6.10
C PRO A 194 3.10 -11.33 5.60
N ARG A 195 2.50 -12.06 6.52
CA ARG A 195 1.79 -13.32 6.21
C ARG A 195 0.63 -13.14 5.24
N GLY A 196 -0.06 -11.99 5.31
CA GLY A 196 -1.19 -11.64 4.43
C GLY A 196 -0.78 -11.22 3.02
N GLY A 197 0.52 -11.08 2.76
CA GLY A 197 1.06 -10.71 1.46
C GLY A 197 1.63 -9.30 1.39
N LEU A 198 2.42 -9.06 0.35
CA LEU A 198 3.03 -7.77 0.06
C LEU A 198 2.61 -7.32 -1.34
N ARG A 199 2.10 -6.10 -1.43
CA ARG A 199 1.84 -5.41 -2.70
C ARG A 199 2.79 -4.23 -2.84
N ALA A 200 3.64 -4.31 -3.84
CA ALA A 200 4.64 -3.30 -4.13
C ALA A 200 4.22 -2.51 -5.38
N VAL A 201 4.06 -1.21 -5.25
CA VAL A 201 3.70 -0.31 -6.35
C VAL A 201 4.80 0.70 -6.56
N LEU A 202 5.47 0.60 -7.69
CA LEU A 202 6.50 1.54 -8.12
C LEU A 202 5.89 2.61 -9.01
N VAL A 203 6.01 3.86 -8.59
CA VAL A 203 5.51 5.01 -9.35
C VAL A 203 6.69 5.72 -10.02
N LEU A 204 6.63 5.85 -11.33
CA LEU A 204 7.64 6.50 -12.14
C LEU A 204 7.08 7.79 -12.76
N ALA A 205 7.90 8.83 -12.85
CA ALA A 205 7.53 10.03 -13.59
C ALA A 205 7.54 9.76 -15.10
N PRO A 206 6.77 10.50 -15.92
CA PRO A 206 6.78 10.37 -17.37
C PRO A 206 8.19 10.52 -17.95
N GLU A 207 8.98 11.46 -17.44
CA GLU A 207 10.34 11.75 -17.85
C GLU A 207 11.33 10.63 -17.49
N GLU A 208 11.03 9.89 -16.42
CA GLU A 208 11.81 8.70 -16.03
C GLU A 208 11.51 7.50 -16.93
N ARG A 209 10.30 7.42 -17.49
CA ARG A 209 9.94 6.35 -18.42
C ARG A 209 10.34 6.65 -19.86
N ASP A 210 10.19 7.90 -20.24
CA ASP A 210 10.43 8.36 -21.61
C ASP A 210 11.20 9.70 -21.62
N PRO A 211 12.52 9.69 -21.36
CA PRO A 211 13.32 10.90 -21.36
C PRO A 211 13.33 11.54 -22.75
N SER A 212 13.06 12.84 -22.80
CA SER A 212 13.11 13.59 -24.07
C SER A 212 14.53 13.74 -24.57
N PRO A 213 14.78 13.54 -25.86
CA PRO A 213 16.09 13.84 -26.45
C PRO A 213 16.44 15.32 -26.25
N ALA A 214 17.64 15.57 -25.77
CA ALA A 214 18.13 16.94 -25.59
C ALA A 214 19.66 16.97 -25.52
N ASP A 215 20.25 18.00 -26.10
CA ASP A 215 21.68 18.29 -25.97
C ASP A 215 21.93 19.05 -24.65
N GLY A 216 22.85 18.54 -23.84
CA GLY A 216 23.29 19.23 -22.64
C GLY A 216 22.27 19.21 -21.49
N VAL A 217 21.59 18.09 -21.28
CA VAL A 217 20.70 17.89 -20.11
C VAL A 217 21.55 17.87 -18.83
N ARG A 218 21.08 18.60 -17.84
CA ARG A 218 21.63 18.53 -16.49
C ARG A 218 20.65 17.80 -15.59
N TRP A 219 20.98 16.56 -15.27
CA TRP A 219 20.26 15.78 -14.28
C TRP A 219 20.64 16.24 -12.88
N VAL A 220 19.67 16.39 -12.03
CA VAL A 220 19.85 16.75 -10.61
C VAL A 220 19.15 15.68 -9.79
N ASP A 221 19.88 14.98 -8.94
CA ASP A 221 19.31 14.11 -7.94
C ASP A 221 18.66 14.99 -6.87
N PRO A 222 17.34 14.91 -6.67
CA PRO A 222 16.66 15.78 -5.73
C PRO A 222 17.04 15.50 -4.26
N GLU A 223 17.48 14.29 -3.95
CA GLU A 223 17.81 13.88 -2.58
C GLU A 223 19.23 14.25 -2.17
N THR A 224 20.17 14.16 -3.08
CA THR A 224 21.60 14.45 -2.81
C THR A 224 22.06 15.80 -3.36
N GLY A 225 21.33 16.35 -4.32
CA GLY A 225 21.72 17.55 -5.06
C GLY A 225 22.85 17.29 -6.07
N GLU A 226 23.29 16.04 -6.25
CA GLU A 226 24.30 15.67 -7.23
C GLU A 226 23.84 16.07 -8.64
N ARG A 227 24.74 16.63 -9.41
CA ARG A 227 24.46 17.09 -10.77
C ARG A 227 25.29 16.32 -11.77
N ARG A 228 24.63 15.77 -12.78
CA ARG A 228 25.28 15.09 -13.91
C ARG A 228 24.87 15.74 -15.22
N ALA A 229 25.84 16.13 -16.01
CA ALA A 229 25.60 16.55 -17.38
C ALA A 229 25.51 15.31 -18.26
N ALA A 230 24.48 15.24 -19.08
CA ALA A 230 24.30 14.15 -20.02
C ALA A 230 23.79 14.69 -21.36
N ARG A 231 24.08 13.95 -22.41
CA ARG A 231 23.45 14.11 -23.72
C ARG A 231 22.48 12.97 -23.91
N VAL A 232 21.24 13.27 -24.21
CA VAL A 232 20.21 12.28 -24.50
C VAL A 232 19.96 12.29 -26.00
N ASP A 233 20.63 11.42 -26.72
CA ASP A 233 20.34 11.14 -28.12
C ASP A 233 19.37 9.97 -28.27
N PHE A 234 18.95 9.66 -29.48
CA PHE A 234 18.02 8.59 -29.77
C PHE A 234 18.56 7.20 -29.36
N ALA A 235 19.82 6.93 -29.53
CA ALA A 235 20.44 5.65 -29.19
C ALA A 235 20.53 5.45 -27.66
N SER A 236 20.95 6.48 -26.92
CA SER A 236 21.00 6.45 -25.46
C SER A 236 19.62 6.34 -24.84
N LYS A 237 18.61 7.02 -25.42
CA LYS A 237 17.21 6.87 -25.02
C LYS A 237 16.72 5.44 -25.18
N GLN A 238 16.95 4.81 -26.34
CA GLN A 238 16.55 3.42 -26.56
C GLN A 238 17.27 2.45 -25.61
N ALA A 239 18.57 2.64 -25.41
CA ALA A 239 19.34 1.81 -24.47
C ALA A 239 18.82 1.94 -23.05
N TYR A 240 18.48 3.15 -22.60
CA TYR A 240 17.87 3.40 -21.29
C TYR A 240 16.52 2.70 -21.16
N GLN A 241 15.61 2.88 -22.12
CA GLN A 241 14.28 2.26 -22.10
C GLN A 241 14.37 0.72 -22.07
N ALA A 242 15.29 0.14 -22.83
CA ALA A 242 15.53 -1.31 -22.79
C ALA A 242 16.07 -1.78 -21.42
N SER A 243 16.94 -0.98 -20.81
CA SER A 243 17.47 -1.26 -19.47
C SER A 243 16.38 -1.16 -18.40
N LEU A 244 15.56 -0.10 -18.43
CA LEU A 244 14.44 0.09 -17.53
C LEU A 244 13.44 -1.07 -17.64
N ALA A 245 13.05 -1.45 -18.86
CA ALA A 245 12.13 -2.56 -19.08
C ALA A 245 12.66 -3.88 -18.48
N ARG A 246 13.95 -4.15 -18.67
CA ARG A 246 14.61 -5.34 -18.10
C ARG A 246 14.62 -5.31 -16.57
N GLU A 247 14.92 -4.16 -15.98
CA GLU A 247 14.91 -3.97 -14.54
C GLU A 247 13.51 -4.20 -13.95
N LEU A 248 12.48 -3.62 -14.57
CA LEU A 248 11.08 -3.81 -14.13
C LEU A 248 10.65 -5.28 -14.24
N GLU A 249 11.08 -6.00 -15.26
CA GLU A 249 10.81 -7.43 -15.42
C GLU A 249 11.52 -8.26 -14.34
N LEU A 250 12.78 -7.98 -14.02
CA LEU A 250 13.51 -8.64 -12.95
C LEU A 250 12.84 -8.42 -11.59
N ARG A 251 12.41 -7.20 -11.31
CA ARG A 251 11.65 -6.87 -10.10
C ARG A 251 10.35 -7.66 -10.03
N ALA A 252 9.57 -7.66 -11.11
CA ALA A 252 8.32 -8.41 -11.19
C ALA A 252 8.52 -9.91 -10.91
N ARG A 253 9.56 -10.52 -11.47
CA ARG A 253 9.92 -11.91 -11.22
C ARG A 253 10.30 -12.15 -9.75
N SER A 254 11.08 -11.25 -9.15
CA SER A 254 11.51 -11.36 -7.74
C SER A 254 10.32 -11.33 -6.79
N PHE A 255 9.35 -10.43 -7.00
CA PHE A 255 8.13 -10.36 -6.20
C PHE A 255 7.24 -11.59 -6.41
N ALA A 256 7.08 -12.06 -7.65
CA ALA A 256 6.30 -13.26 -7.96
C ALA A 256 6.88 -14.51 -7.28
N CYS A 257 8.20 -14.70 -7.31
CA CYS A 257 8.87 -15.78 -6.59
C CYS A 257 8.63 -15.72 -5.08
N ALA A 258 8.47 -14.52 -4.51
CA ALA A 258 8.15 -14.33 -3.11
C ALA A 258 6.63 -14.36 -2.81
N ARG A 259 5.79 -14.75 -3.75
CA ARG A 259 4.31 -14.71 -3.63
C ARG A 259 3.79 -13.33 -3.23
N SER A 260 4.40 -12.32 -3.78
CA SER A 260 4.05 -10.91 -3.61
C SER A 260 3.64 -10.33 -4.96
N SER A 261 2.88 -9.25 -4.98
CA SER A 261 2.53 -8.59 -6.23
C SER A 261 3.38 -7.34 -6.45
N PHE A 262 3.68 -7.06 -7.71
CA PHE A 262 4.42 -5.90 -8.15
C PHE A 262 3.71 -5.23 -9.32
N VAL A 263 3.55 -3.92 -9.24
CA VAL A 263 3.00 -3.11 -10.32
C VAL A 263 3.87 -1.87 -10.48
N ALA A 264 4.38 -1.65 -11.69
CA ALA A 264 4.96 -0.36 -12.07
C ALA A 264 3.93 0.47 -12.83
N CYS A 265 3.85 1.76 -12.51
CA CYS A 265 2.92 2.69 -13.15
C CYS A 265 3.57 4.07 -13.35
N GLY A 266 3.00 4.86 -14.27
CA GLY A 266 3.38 6.25 -14.45
C GLY A 266 2.53 7.18 -13.61
N SER A 267 3.11 8.26 -13.09
CA SER A 267 2.37 9.28 -12.34
C SER A 267 1.30 9.99 -13.17
N ASP A 268 1.38 9.91 -14.49
CA ASP A 268 0.41 10.44 -15.46
C ASP A 268 -0.74 9.47 -15.79
N GLU A 269 -0.69 8.23 -15.27
CA GLU A 269 -1.79 7.28 -15.49
C GLU A 269 -3.02 7.65 -14.65
N PRO A 270 -4.25 7.51 -15.21
CA PRO A 270 -5.46 7.74 -14.42
C PRO A 270 -5.51 6.83 -13.19
N PHE A 271 -5.76 7.42 -12.03
CA PHE A 271 -5.83 6.75 -10.74
C PHE A 271 -6.69 5.49 -10.77
N GLU A 272 -7.92 5.57 -11.31
CA GLU A 272 -8.85 4.43 -11.32
C GLU A 272 -8.33 3.24 -12.12
N ARG A 273 -7.57 3.51 -13.19
CA ARG A 273 -6.97 2.46 -14.02
C ARG A 273 -5.89 1.72 -13.22
N VAL A 274 -5.03 2.48 -12.55
CA VAL A 274 -3.95 1.91 -11.74
C VAL A 274 -4.52 1.15 -10.54
N ALA A 275 -5.48 1.73 -9.82
CA ALA A 275 -6.12 1.12 -8.67
C ALA A 275 -6.81 -0.22 -9.01
N ARG A 276 -7.47 -0.32 -10.17
CA ARG A 276 -8.05 -1.59 -10.65
C ARG A 276 -6.97 -2.64 -10.92
N ARG A 277 -5.86 -2.24 -11.52
CA ARG A 277 -4.74 -3.14 -11.83
C ARG A 277 -4.08 -3.66 -10.55
N VAL A 278 -3.80 -2.79 -9.61
CA VAL A 278 -3.16 -3.15 -8.33
C VAL A 278 -4.08 -3.98 -7.45
N GLY A 279 -5.35 -3.64 -7.38
CA GLY A 279 -6.29 -4.36 -6.55
C GLY A 279 -6.73 -5.72 -7.12
N GLY A 280 -6.53 -6.00 -8.42
CA GLY A 280 -6.84 -7.27 -9.09
C GLY A 280 -5.67 -8.23 -9.17
N ALA A 281 -4.49 -7.78 -8.79
CA ALA A 281 -3.25 -8.55 -8.84
C ALA A 281 -3.11 -9.54 -7.68
#